data_216db6ac61329869e95582a76a55526a
#
_entry.id   216db6ac61329869e95582a76a55526a
#
_cell.length_a   1.000
_cell.length_b   1.000
_cell.length_c   1.000
_cell.angle_alpha   90.00
_cell.angle_beta   90.00
_cell.angle_gamma   90.00
#
_symmetry.space_group_name_H-M   'P 1'
#
loop_
_entity.id
_entity.type
_entity.pdbx_description
1 polymer ?
#
loop_
_entity_poly.entity_id
_entity_poly.type
_entity_poly.pdbx_seq_one_letter_code
_entity_poly.pdbx_strand_id
1 'polypeptide(L)'
;NLDTYDEIVKLLRGRKHAKLFGTKVGGVIFGGGCKASVSHALDDYLAEIGYRFNYVYYVGDIDREGARIVEQTRNANVVEIRLHAGMYRAMLAEHKRRVKAGGECEPAAANQGVPQNLAATIKDLPMVTRVQFRNVLREGGRIPQEILMTADYRDGDSGSFDRMLNN
;
A
#
# COMPACT_ATOMS: atom_id res chain seq x y z
N ASN A 1 3.51 -5.93 6.30
CA ASN A 1 3.41 -7.38 6.43
C ASN A 1 4.59 -8.07 5.76
N LEU A 2 5.07 -9.17 6.35
CA LEU A 2 6.24 -9.92 5.87
C LEU A 2 5.93 -10.65 4.55
N ASP A 3 4.74 -11.23 4.41
CA ASP A 3 4.35 -11.98 3.21
C ASP A 3 4.35 -11.09 1.96
N THR A 4 3.74 -9.90 2.06
CA THR A 4 3.76 -8.89 0.99
C THR A 4 5.18 -8.49 0.62
N TYR A 5 6.03 -8.25 1.62
CA TYR A 5 7.45 -7.93 1.42
C TYR A 5 8.17 -9.06 0.68
N ASP A 6 8.01 -10.30 1.12
CA ASP A 6 8.67 -11.47 0.52
C ASP A 6 8.24 -11.70 -0.94
N GLU A 7 6.97 -11.49 -1.27
CA GLU A 7 6.49 -11.59 -2.66
C GLU A 7 7.14 -10.52 -3.56
N ILE A 8 7.28 -9.29 -3.08
CA ILE A 8 7.95 -8.24 -3.84
C ILE A 8 9.46 -8.50 -3.95
N VAL A 9 10.11 -9.02 -2.89
CA VAL A 9 11.52 -9.46 -2.95
C VAL A 9 11.72 -10.54 -4.00
N LYS A 10 10.83 -11.56 -4.06
CA LYS A 10 10.89 -12.61 -5.08
C LYS A 10 10.76 -12.03 -6.48
N LEU A 11 9.86 -11.07 -6.69
CA LEU A 11 9.66 -10.39 -7.97
C LEU A 11 10.89 -9.59 -8.42
N LEU A 12 11.59 -8.96 -7.48
CA LEU A 12 12.79 -8.14 -7.73
C LEU A 12 14.08 -8.95 -7.85
N ARG A 13 14.08 -10.22 -7.41
CA ARG A 13 15.29 -11.05 -7.36
C ARG A 13 15.97 -11.15 -8.74
N GLY A 14 17.24 -10.75 -8.82
CA GLY A 14 18.02 -10.73 -10.04
C GLY A 14 17.64 -9.65 -11.06
N ARG A 15 16.78 -8.71 -10.70
CA ARG A 15 16.35 -7.60 -11.56
C ARG A 15 16.73 -6.25 -10.94
N LYS A 16 17.13 -5.30 -11.76
CA LYS A 16 17.35 -3.91 -11.31
C LYS A 16 16.03 -3.21 -10.95
N HIS A 17 14.94 -3.65 -11.55
CA HIS A 17 13.59 -3.13 -11.31
C HIS A 17 12.54 -4.14 -11.80
N ALA A 18 11.34 -4.04 -11.26
CA ALA A 18 10.16 -4.77 -11.72
C ALA A 18 8.99 -3.79 -11.90
N LYS A 19 7.96 -4.22 -12.62
CA LYS A 19 6.71 -3.49 -12.76
C LYS A 19 5.69 -4.08 -11.78
N LEU A 20 5.38 -3.34 -10.72
CA LEU A 20 4.44 -3.75 -9.68
C LEU A 20 3.13 -2.98 -9.86
N PHE A 21 2.05 -3.67 -10.23
CA PHE A 21 0.72 -3.06 -10.47
C PHE A 21 0.78 -1.77 -11.29
N GLY A 22 1.49 -1.81 -12.42
CA GLY A 22 1.65 -0.67 -13.32
C GLY A 22 2.77 0.30 -12.97
N THR A 23 3.39 0.20 -11.79
CA THR A 23 4.45 1.10 -11.31
C THR A 23 5.81 0.42 -11.36
N LYS A 24 6.81 1.10 -11.93
CA LYS A 24 8.20 0.64 -11.92
C LYS A 24 8.81 0.83 -10.54
N VAL A 25 9.28 -0.25 -9.92
CA VAL A 25 9.93 -0.26 -8.60
C VAL A 25 11.32 -0.86 -8.69
N GLY A 26 12.28 -0.32 -7.96
CA GLY A 26 13.68 -0.78 -7.94
C GLY A 26 14.10 -1.44 -6.63
N GLY A 27 13.24 -1.43 -5.62
CA GLY A 27 13.51 -2.01 -4.31
C GLY A 27 12.25 -2.10 -3.46
N VAL A 28 12.34 -2.78 -2.35
CA VAL A 28 11.29 -2.86 -1.32
C VAL A 28 11.92 -2.74 0.06
N ILE A 29 11.25 -2.01 0.94
CA ILE A 29 11.64 -1.81 2.33
C ILE A 29 10.55 -2.41 3.22
N PHE A 30 10.95 -3.22 4.19
CA PHE A 30 10.04 -3.72 5.21
C PHE A 30 9.82 -2.66 6.29
N GLY A 31 8.65 -2.03 6.29
CA GLY A 31 8.34 -0.91 7.19
C GLY A 31 8.13 -1.30 8.66
N GLY A 32 7.93 -2.60 8.95
CA GLY A 32 7.81 -3.11 10.34
C GLY A 32 6.73 -2.41 11.16
N GLY A 33 5.55 -2.13 10.57
CA GLY A 33 4.49 -1.36 11.20
C GLY A 33 4.85 0.12 11.33
N CYS A 34 4.92 0.65 12.54
CA CYS A 34 5.22 2.07 12.79
C CYS A 34 6.71 2.45 12.78
N LYS A 35 7.63 1.53 12.47
CA LYS A 35 9.07 1.84 12.46
C LYS A 35 9.43 2.93 11.46
N ALA A 36 8.79 2.94 10.30
CA ALA A 36 8.98 3.97 9.28
C ALA A 36 8.46 5.36 9.70
N SER A 37 7.63 5.45 10.74
CA SER A 37 7.14 6.71 11.30
C SER A 37 7.99 7.28 12.46
N VAL A 38 9.13 6.67 12.73
CA VAL A 38 10.16 7.25 13.59
C VAL A 38 10.87 8.38 12.81
N SER A 39 11.25 9.45 13.51
CA SER A 39 11.88 10.63 12.91
C SER A 39 13.09 10.25 12.06
N HIS A 40 13.08 10.67 10.80
CA HIS A 40 14.15 10.44 9.80
C HIS A 40 14.49 8.97 9.49
N ALA A 41 13.72 7.99 9.98
CA ALA A 41 14.07 6.58 9.84
C ALA A 41 14.24 6.12 8.38
N LEU A 42 13.40 6.61 7.46
CA LEU A 42 13.56 6.31 6.03
C LEU A 42 14.69 7.12 5.40
N ASP A 43 14.85 8.37 5.80
CA ASP A 43 15.91 9.24 5.27
C ASP A 43 17.30 8.67 5.60
N ASP A 44 17.50 8.28 6.87
CA ASP A 44 18.75 7.69 7.36
C ASP A 44 19.04 6.35 6.68
N TYR A 45 18.03 5.47 6.59
CA TYR A 45 18.17 4.19 5.90
C TYR A 45 18.53 4.36 4.41
N LEU A 46 17.87 5.26 3.70
CA LEU A 46 18.16 5.53 2.29
C LEU A 46 19.55 6.12 2.09
N ALA A 47 20.01 6.96 3.01
CA ALA A 47 21.37 7.50 3.01
C ALA A 47 22.41 6.40 3.24
N GLU A 48 22.17 5.50 4.21
CA GLU A 48 23.06 4.38 4.55
C GLU A 48 23.27 3.42 3.37
N ILE A 49 22.19 3.06 2.67
CA ILE A 49 22.28 2.17 1.48
C ILE A 49 22.77 2.89 0.22
N GLY A 50 23.03 4.19 0.28
CA GLY A 50 23.54 5.00 -0.83
C GLY A 50 22.55 5.20 -1.99
N TYR A 51 21.26 4.96 -1.75
CA TYR A 51 20.23 5.13 -2.77
C TYR A 51 19.58 6.51 -2.70
N ARG A 52 19.51 7.18 -3.87
CA ARG A 52 18.77 8.43 -4.04
C ARG A 52 17.50 8.15 -4.82
N PHE A 53 16.37 8.15 -4.12
CA PHE A 53 15.05 8.07 -4.73
C PHE A 53 14.36 9.42 -4.66
N ASN A 54 13.55 9.73 -5.68
CA ASN A 54 12.72 10.94 -5.66
C ASN A 54 11.55 10.79 -4.67
N TYR A 55 11.06 9.55 -4.47
CA TYR A 55 9.96 9.23 -3.58
C TYR A 55 9.95 7.73 -3.24
N VAL A 56 9.28 7.41 -2.15
CA VAL A 56 9.01 6.04 -1.69
C VAL A 56 7.51 5.77 -1.80
N TYR A 57 7.14 4.64 -2.39
CA TYR A 57 5.75 4.19 -2.34
C TYR A 57 5.46 3.45 -1.04
N TYR A 58 4.39 3.85 -0.39
CA TYR A 58 3.88 3.17 0.80
C TYR A 58 2.71 2.24 0.43
N VAL A 59 2.69 1.05 1.03
CA VAL A 59 1.58 0.10 1.02
C VAL A 59 1.33 -0.38 2.44
N GLY A 60 0.09 -0.43 2.84
CA GLY A 60 -0.36 -0.94 4.12
C GLY A 60 -1.85 -1.28 4.04
N ASP A 61 -2.43 -1.69 5.15
CA ASP A 61 -3.85 -2.01 5.23
C ASP A 61 -4.74 -0.81 4.89
N ILE A 62 -5.90 -1.08 4.33
CA ILE A 62 -6.95 -0.06 4.15
C ILE A 62 -7.80 -0.06 5.41
N ASP A 63 -7.35 0.68 6.41
CA ASP A 63 -8.06 0.94 7.64
C ASP A 63 -7.62 2.29 8.25
N ARG A 64 -8.16 2.66 9.39
CA ARG A 64 -7.83 3.93 10.06
C ARG A 64 -6.39 3.99 10.51
N GLU A 65 -5.89 2.88 11.08
CA GLU A 65 -4.53 2.78 11.57
C GLU A 65 -3.50 2.86 10.43
N GLY A 66 -3.72 2.14 9.32
CA GLY A 66 -2.88 2.24 8.14
C GLY A 66 -2.81 3.66 7.59
N ALA A 67 -3.94 4.36 7.51
CA ALA A 67 -3.98 5.76 7.10
C ALA A 67 -3.20 6.68 8.07
N ARG A 68 -3.32 6.45 9.39
CA ARG A 68 -2.58 7.19 10.42
C ARG A 68 -1.07 6.96 10.29
N ILE A 69 -0.63 5.73 10.08
CA ILE A 69 0.79 5.39 9.91
C ILE A 69 1.37 6.12 8.67
N VAL A 70 0.64 6.16 7.56
CA VAL A 70 1.06 6.93 6.37
C VAL A 70 1.28 8.40 6.71
N GLU A 71 0.31 9.03 7.39
CA GLU A 71 0.40 10.43 7.79
C GLU A 71 1.61 10.68 8.68
N GLN A 72 1.81 9.83 9.69
CA GLN A 72 2.96 9.91 10.58
C GLN A 72 4.29 9.69 9.86
N THR A 73 4.35 8.71 8.96
CA THR A 73 5.56 8.44 8.17
C THR A 73 5.95 9.63 7.30
N ARG A 74 4.97 10.31 6.69
CA ARG A 74 5.21 11.54 5.93
C ARG A 74 5.73 12.68 6.79
N ASN A 75 5.16 12.84 7.98
CA ASN A 75 5.55 13.92 8.89
C ASN A 75 6.93 13.68 9.52
N ALA A 76 7.37 12.42 9.60
CA ALA A 76 8.62 12.04 10.23
C ALA A 76 9.81 12.04 9.27
N ASN A 77 9.61 12.07 7.96
CA ASN A 77 10.68 11.94 6.95
C ASN A 77 10.63 13.07 5.92
N VAL A 78 11.78 13.41 5.35
CA VAL A 78 11.95 14.41 4.29
C VAL A 78 11.68 13.81 2.91
N VAL A 79 12.04 12.54 2.71
CA VAL A 79 11.75 11.83 1.46
C VAL A 79 10.25 11.84 1.16
N GLU A 80 9.89 12.13 -0.08
CA GLU A 80 8.49 12.15 -0.48
C GLU A 80 7.88 10.75 -0.41
N ILE A 81 6.79 10.58 0.35
CA ILE A 81 6.08 9.31 0.52
C ILE A 81 4.72 9.39 -0.17
N ARG A 82 4.50 8.51 -1.12
CA ARG A 82 3.27 8.38 -1.91
C ARG A 82 2.58 7.05 -1.65
N LEU A 83 1.26 7.02 -1.69
CA LEU A 83 0.53 5.76 -1.71
C LEU A 83 0.69 5.07 -3.07
N HIS A 84 0.89 3.74 -3.06
CA HIS A 84 1.00 2.95 -4.30
C HIS A 84 -0.38 2.71 -4.93
N ALA A 85 -0.83 3.64 -5.78
CA ALA A 85 -2.19 3.64 -6.33
C ALA A 85 -2.61 2.31 -6.97
N GLY A 86 -1.70 1.63 -7.69
CA GLY A 86 -1.97 0.34 -8.32
C GLY A 86 -2.30 -0.75 -7.30
N MET A 87 -1.52 -0.86 -6.21
CA MET A 87 -1.78 -1.87 -5.17
C MET A 87 -3.08 -1.58 -4.40
N TYR A 88 -3.32 -0.33 -4.00
CA TYR A 88 -4.59 0.02 -3.33
C TYR A 88 -5.81 -0.27 -4.21
N ARG A 89 -5.72 0.01 -5.52
CA ARG A 89 -6.78 -0.34 -6.48
C ARG A 89 -6.99 -1.85 -6.57
N ALA A 90 -5.90 -2.64 -6.58
CA ALA A 90 -5.96 -4.10 -6.58
C ALA A 90 -6.62 -4.66 -5.32
N MET A 91 -6.21 -4.17 -4.14
CA MET A 91 -6.80 -4.57 -2.86
C MET A 91 -8.31 -4.32 -2.83
N LEU A 92 -8.76 -3.14 -3.27
CA LEU A 92 -10.18 -2.78 -3.33
C LEU A 92 -10.96 -3.64 -4.34
N ALA A 93 -10.36 -3.95 -5.49
CA ALA A 93 -10.99 -4.81 -6.50
C ALA A 93 -11.15 -6.25 -5.99
N GLU A 94 -10.11 -6.81 -5.38
CA GLU A 94 -10.15 -8.16 -4.81
C GLU A 94 -11.13 -8.23 -3.63
N HIS A 95 -11.16 -7.23 -2.76
CA HIS A 95 -12.15 -7.14 -1.69
C HIS A 95 -13.58 -7.17 -2.25
N LYS A 96 -13.86 -6.33 -3.25
CA LYS A 96 -15.17 -6.30 -3.91
C LYS A 96 -15.54 -7.67 -4.51
N ARG A 97 -14.58 -8.35 -5.12
CA ARG A 97 -14.76 -9.71 -5.68
C ARG A 97 -15.14 -10.71 -4.59
N ARG A 98 -14.43 -10.70 -3.44
CA ARG A 98 -14.72 -11.60 -2.30
C ARG A 98 -16.10 -11.33 -1.70
N VAL A 99 -16.44 -10.07 -1.49
CA VAL A 99 -17.78 -9.70 -0.97
C VAL A 99 -18.89 -10.16 -1.91
N LYS A 100 -18.75 -9.98 -3.23
CA LYS A 100 -19.70 -10.51 -4.22
C LYS A 100 -19.83 -12.04 -4.18
N ALA A 101 -18.78 -12.74 -3.79
CA ALA A 101 -18.78 -14.20 -3.64
C ALA A 101 -19.32 -14.67 -2.27
N GLY A 102 -19.87 -13.78 -1.45
CA GLY A 102 -20.44 -14.09 -0.14
C GLY A 102 -19.44 -13.96 1.02
N GLY A 103 -18.24 -13.43 0.78
CA GLY A 103 -17.30 -13.11 1.86
C GLY A 103 -17.73 -11.84 2.61
N GLU A 104 -17.26 -11.71 3.83
CA GLU A 104 -17.50 -10.53 4.67
C GLU A 104 -16.28 -9.59 4.67
N CYS A 105 -16.52 -8.30 4.94
CA CYS A 105 -15.47 -7.34 5.21
C CYS A 105 -14.94 -7.57 6.64
N GLU A 106 -13.63 -7.67 6.80
CA GLU A 106 -13.03 -7.77 8.14
C GLU A 106 -13.32 -6.48 8.93
N PRO A 107 -13.79 -6.58 10.18
CA PRO A 107 -13.93 -5.40 11.02
C PRO A 107 -12.55 -4.84 11.39
N ALA A 108 -12.41 -3.53 11.40
CA ALA A 108 -11.24 -2.87 11.94
C ALA A 108 -11.17 -3.02 13.46
N ALA A 109 -9.98 -3.02 14.03
CA ALA A 109 -9.81 -3.07 15.48
C ALA A 109 -10.46 -1.84 16.16
N ALA A 110 -11.10 -2.04 17.30
CA ALA A 110 -11.91 -1.01 17.99
C ALA A 110 -11.11 0.25 18.40
N ASN A 111 -9.81 0.10 18.70
CA ASN A 111 -8.97 1.16 19.26
C ASN A 111 -7.94 1.69 18.22
N GLN A 112 -8.29 1.71 16.96
CA GLN A 112 -7.40 2.25 15.92
C GLN A 112 -7.26 3.77 16.04
N GLY A 113 -6.02 4.25 15.88
CA GLY A 113 -5.74 5.66 15.69
C GLY A 113 -6.39 6.20 14.40
N VAL A 114 -6.72 7.48 14.40
CA VAL A 114 -7.36 8.14 13.25
C VAL A 114 -6.36 9.14 12.65
N PRO A 115 -6.21 9.23 11.32
CA PRO A 115 -5.39 10.27 10.71
C PRO A 115 -6.01 11.65 10.98
N GLN A 116 -5.17 12.66 11.19
CA GLN A 116 -5.63 14.03 11.41
C GLN A 116 -6.25 14.62 10.13
N ASN A 117 -5.67 14.26 8.97
CA ASN A 117 -6.16 14.74 7.68
C ASN A 117 -6.20 13.60 6.64
N LEU A 118 -7.26 12.80 6.68
CA LEU A 118 -7.46 11.71 5.73
C LEU A 118 -7.43 12.17 4.27
N ALA A 119 -7.96 13.36 3.96
CA ALA A 119 -7.99 13.86 2.58
C ALA A 119 -6.59 14.11 2.03
N ALA A 120 -5.70 14.68 2.84
CA ALA A 120 -4.29 14.87 2.49
C ALA A 120 -3.54 13.53 2.45
N THR A 121 -3.86 12.61 3.35
CA THR A 121 -3.22 11.29 3.43
C THR A 121 -3.43 10.49 2.15
N ILE A 122 -4.63 10.48 1.58
CA ILE A 122 -4.98 9.68 0.40
C ILE A 122 -4.97 10.48 -0.91
N LYS A 123 -4.40 11.69 -0.94
CA LYS A 123 -4.42 12.59 -2.11
C LYS A 123 -3.79 12.00 -3.37
N ASP A 124 -2.81 11.10 -3.23
CA ASP A 124 -2.09 10.47 -4.35
C ASP A 124 -2.93 9.40 -5.06
N LEU A 125 -4.00 8.91 -4.43
CA LEU A 125 -4.86 7.92 -5.03
C LEU A 125 -5.80 8.56 -6.06
N PRO A 126 -6.15 7.85 -7.15
CA PRO A 126 -7.20 8.29 -8.08
C PRO A 126 -8.54 8.54 -7.36
N MET A 127 -9.36 9.43 -7.89
CA MET A 127 -10.61 9.85 -7.24
C MET A 127 -11.52 8.68 -6.85
N VAL A 128 -11.73 7.73 -7.76
CA VAL A 128 -12.56 6.54 -7.50
C VAL A 128 -11.98 5.73 -6.34
N THR A 129 -10.66 5.49 -6.34
CA THR A 129 -9.96 4.76 -5.27
C THR A 129 -10.09 5.48 -3.93
N ARG A 130 -9.99 6.83 -3.92
CA ARG A 130 -10.19 7.64 -2.69
C ARG A 130 -11.59 7.49 -2.11
N VAL A 131 -12.62 7.46 -2.98
CA VAL A 131 -14.01 7.27 -2.54
C VAL A 131 -14.18 5.89 -1.92
N GLN A 132 -13.71 4.85 -2.59
CA GLN A 132 -13.78 3.47 -2.08
C GLN A 132 -13.01 3.31 -0.76
N PHE A 133 -11.80 3.84 -0.66
CA PHE A 133 -11.00 3.87 0.57
C PHE A 133 -11.78 4.49 1.73
N ARG A 134 -12.36 5.68 1.52
CA ARG A 134 -13.17 6.35 2.55
C ARG A 134 -14.39 5.54 2.97
N ASN A 135 -15.03 4.83 2.05
CA ASN A 135 -16.19 4.00 2.36
C ASN A 135 -15.80 2.86 3.31
N VAL A 136 -14.69 2.16 3.04
CA VAL A 136 -14.16 1.12 3.95
C VAL A 136 -13.95 1.68 5.36
N LEU A 137 -13.31 2.82 5.49
CA LEU A 137 -13.07 3.45 6.80
C LEU A 137 -14.35 3.88 7.51
N ARG A 138 -15.32 4.41 6.74
CA ARG A 138 -16.63 4.86 7.29
C ARG A 138 -17.46 3.68 7.82
N GLU A 139 -17.38 2.55 7.14
CA GLU A 139 -18.07 1.32 7.51
C GLU A 139 -17.36 0.56 8.64
N GLY A 140 -16.23 1.07 9.13
CA GLY A 140 -15.43 0.42 10.16
C GLY A 140 -14.75 -0.85 9.69
N GLY A 141 -14.57 -0.99 8.37
CA GLY A 141 -13.93 -2.14 7.76
C GLY A 141 -12.42 -2.05 7.70
N ARG A 142 -11.80 -3.19 7.45
CA ARG A 142 -10.38 -3.37 7.18
C ARG A 142 -10.19 -4.21 5.92
N ILE A 143 -9.31 -3.79 5.05
CA ILE A 143 -8.80 -4.62 3.94
C ILE A 143 -7.30 -4.80 4.17
N PRO A 144 -6.89 -6.00 4.60
CA PRO A 144 -5.48 -6.28 4.84
C PRO A 144 -4.71 -6.34 3.51
N GLN A 145 -3.44 -5.94 3.52
CA GLN A 145 -2.61 -6.01 2.30
C GLN A 145 -2.38 -7.44 1.81
N GLU A 146 -2.53 -8.44 2.68
CA GLU A 146 -2.48 -9.87 2.38
C GLU A 146 -3.69 -10.38 1.59
N ILE A 147 -4.67 -9.52 1.32
CA ILE A 147 -5.77 -9.86 0.42
C ILE A 147 -5.27 -10.18 -0.99
N LEU A 148 -4.11 -9.59 -1.37
CA LEU A 148 -3.40 -9.89 -2.60
C LEU A 148 -2.54 -11.15 -2.41
N MET A 149 -2.73 -12.12 -3.31
CA MET A 149 -2.01 -13.39 -3.31
C MET A 149 -0.81 -13.35 -4.27
N THR A 150 0.08 -14.36 -4.18
CA THR A 150 1.26 -14.51 -5.05
C THR A 150 0.94 -14.36 -6.54
N ALA A 151 -0.20 -14.87 -6.99
CA ALA A 151 -0.64 -14.77 -8.38
C ALA A 151 -0.87 -13.31 -8.81
N ASP A 152 -1.47 -12.49 -7.93
CA ASP A 152 -1.78 -11.09 -8.21
C ASP A 152 -0.53 -10.26 -8.48
N TYR A 153 0.57 -10.55 -7.77
CA TYR A 153 1.85 -9.87 -7.97
C TYR A 153 2.47 -10.19 -9.32
N ARG A 154 2.35 -11.44 -9.80
CA ARG A 154 2.84 -11.86 -11.12
C ARG A 154 2.04 -11.23 -12.23
N ASP A 155 0.73 -11.19 -12.10
CA ASP A 155 -0.18 -10.56 -13.06
C ASP A 155 0.01 -9.03 -13.07
N GLY A 156 0.24 -8.43 -11.92
CA GLY A 156 0.58 -7.02 -11.79
C GLY A 156 1.87 -6.62 -12.49
N ASP A 157 2.87 -7.52 -12.57
CA ASP A 157 4.13 -7.31 -13.31
C ASP A 157 3.92 -7.45 -14.83
N SER A 158 3.07 -8.38 -15.27
CA SER A 158 2.82 -8.67 -16.68
C SER A 158 1.96 -7.64 -17.42
N GLY A 159 1.32 -6.70 -16.70
CA GLY A 159 0.38 -5.74 -17.27
C GLY A 159 -1.01 -6.33 -17.58
N SER A 160 -1.28 -7.60 -17.23
CA SER A 160 -2.59 -8.24 -17.36
C SER A 160 -3.63 -7.65 -16.39
N PHE A 161 -3.14 -7.02 -15.33
CA PHE A 161 -3.93 -6.43 -14.26
C PHE A 161 -4.90 -5.33 -14.77
N ASP A 162 -4.50 -4.53 -15.75
CA ASP A 162 -5.38 -3.48 -16.31
C ASP A 162 -6.59 -4.08 -17.03
N ARG A 163 -6.53 -5.33 -17.47
CA ARG A 163 -7.67 -6.06 -18.08
C ARG A 163 -8.68 -6.54 -17.03
N MET A 164 -8.22 -6.92 -15.81
CA MET A 164 -9.11 -7.37 -14.73
C MET A 164 -9.92 -6.23 -14.11
N LEU A 165 -9.46 -4.98 -14.19
CA LEU A 165 -10.16 -3.82 -13.63
C LEU A 165 -11.22 -3.24 -14.56
N ASN A 166 -11.22 -3.61 -15.84
CA ASN A 166 -12.15 -3.11 -16.85
C ASN A 166 -13.30 -4.09 -17.17
N ASN A 167 -13.37 -5.23 -16.51
CA ASN A 167 -14.47 -6.19 -16.53
C ASN A 167 -15.24 -6.16 -15.19
#